data_b519936320dd260b04c50de62780f364
#
_entry.id   b519936320dd260b04c50de62780f364
#
_cell.length_a   1.000
_cell.length_b   1.000
_cell.length_c   1.000
_cell.angle_alpha   90.00
_cell.angle_beta   90.00
_cell.angle_gamma   90.00
#
_symmetry.space_group_name_H-M   'P 1'
#
loop_
_entity.id
_entity.type
_entity.pdbx_description
1 polymer ?
#
loop_
_entity_poly.entity_id
_entity_poly.type
_entity_poly.pdbx_seq_one_letter_code
_entity_poly.pdbx_strand_id
1 'polypeptide(L)'
;MVKFLRCLMAVAILLAALIGQPARVEACPFCSAVSLTFAQEIAQSQAAVIARLVEPPAAGSLSPRSDGPLPKGKFEVVEVLKGAPLVEEAGLMGSDAKPIETILLEEKPVGSLFLLMGVEPPNLVWSSPIQLSDKAVAYIKKLGDLPEKGADRLAFFMKHLEDPDETLARDAYDEFAVAPYEDVRALESRMDPTQLLGWIENPKVQANRRRLYATMLGVCGTKADAERIAAILKGDGLGEDKAEVRSGLDALIACYVTLTGEKGLDLVDKLFLDRKARDVPFTETYAAVMALRFLGEESHIVPRERVLQSLRLLLDEPKLADLVIADLARWQDWSVIDTLVDLFKTAKADNIFVREPVVNY
;
A
#
# COMPACT_ATOMS: atom_id res chain seq x y z
N MET A 1 37.92 35.69 17.85
CA MET A 1 38.01 34.58 16.88
C MET A 1 37.18 33.37 17.30
N VAL A 2 37.35 32.79 18.49
CA VAL A 2 36.66 31.55 18.94
C VAL A 2 35.11 31.69 19.01
N LYS A 3 34.56 32.85 19.43
CA LYS A 3 33.10 33.07 19.45
C LYS A 3 32.47 33.15 18.07
N PHE A 4 33.17 33.71 17.09
CA PHE A 4 32.72 33.84 15.72
C PHE A 4 32.69 32.46 15.00
N LEU A 5 33.66 31.60 15.28
CA LEU A 5 33.75 30.26 14.77
C LEU A 5 32.61 29.33 15.31
N ARG A 6 32.25 29.53 16.58
CA ARG A 6 31.12 28.81 17.23
C ARG A 6 29.76 29.23 16.66
N CYS A 7 29.56 30.51 16.32
CA CYS A 7 28.33 30.97 15.65
C CYS A 7 28.23 30.42 14.22
N LEU A 8 29.32 30.39 13.45
CA LEU A 8 29.35 29.80 12.11
C LEU A 8 29.09 28.31 12.13
N MET A 9 29.63 27.55 13.09
CA MET A 9 29.32 26.14 13.29
C MET A 9 27.84 25.89 13.65
N ALA A 10 27.27 26.70 14.52
CA ALA A 10 25.86 26.58 14.89
C ALA A 10 24.92 26.86 13.73
N VAL A 11 25.23 27.86 12.89
CA VAL A 11 24.46 28.18 11.68
C VAL A 11 24.61 27.06 10.63
N ALA A 12 25.80 26.48 10.47
CA ALA A 12 26.02 25.37 9.55
C ALA A 12 25.28 24.09 9.98
N ILE A 13 25.20 23.81 11.30
CA ILE A 13 24.42 22.68 11.84
C ILE A 13 22.91 22.92 11.69
N LEU A 14 22.42 24.15 11.89
CA LEU A 14 21.03 24.49 11.63
C LEU A 14 20.65 24.38 10.15
N LEU A 15 21.51 24.81 9.24
CA LEU A 15 21.33 24.69 7.79
C LEU A 15 21.37 23.21 7.34
N ALA A 16 22.26 22.40 7.90
CA ALA A 16 22.32 20.94 7.63
C ALA A 16 21.07 20.21 8.15
N ALA A 17 20.50 20.64 9.27
CA ALA A 17 19.24 20.07 9.81
C ALA A 17 18.01 20.45 8.95
N LEU A 18 18.04 21.58 8.23
CA LEU A 18 16.98 21.99 7.30
C LEU A 18 17.04 21.29 5.94
N ILE A 19 18.22 20.79 5.54
CA ILE A 19 18.42 20.08 4.26
C ILE A 19 18.17 18.56 4.40
N GLY A 20 18.16 18.06 5.64
CA GLY A 20 18.06 16.61 5.94
C GLY A 20 16.67 16.11 6.29
N GLN A 21 15.58 16.80 5.92
CA GLN A 21 14.26 16.17 6.01
C GLN A 21 14.17 15.14 4.88
N PRO A 22 14.07 13.83 5.18
CA PRO A 22 13.78 12.86 4.14
C PRO A 22 12.47 13.30 3.50
N ALA A 23 12.49 13.50 2.17
CA ALA A 23 11.25 13.64 1.42
C ALA A 23 10.36 12.46 1.83
N ARG A 24 9.20 12.72 2.41
CA ARG A 24 8.21 11.68 2.64
C ARG A 24 7.89 11.11 1.27
N VAL A 25 8.38 9.90 1.01
CA VAL A 25 7.93 9.12 -0.14
C VAL A 25 6.52 8.70 0.23
N GLU A 26 5.54 9.47 -0.21
CA GLU A 26 4.14 9.17 0.00
C GLU A 26 3.77 8.08 -1.00
N ALA A 27 3.65 6.85 -0.46
CA ALA A 27 3.11 5.71 -1.17
C ALA A 27 1.64 5.94 -1.55
N CYS A 28 1.07 5.11 -2.41
CA CYS A 28 -0.37 5.12 -2.73
C CYS A 28 -1.20 5.33 -1.45
N PRO A 29 -1.98 6.40 -1.31
CA PRO A 29 -2.54 6.84 -0.03
C PRO A 29 -3.55 5.88 0.62
N PHE A 30 -4.12 4.97 -0.18
CA PHE A 30 -5.06 3.95 0.28
C PHE A 30 -4.49 2.53 0.21
N CYS A 31 -3.23 2.39 -0.23
CA CYS A 31 -2.59 1.09 -0.39
C CYS A 31 -1.66 0.83 0.80
N SER A 32 -1.56 -0.44 1.17
CA SER A 32 -0.54 -0.91 2.10
C SER A 32 0.10 -2.13 1.48
N ALA A 33 1.41 -2.10 1.28
CA ALA A 33 2.14 -3.26 0.82
C ALA A 33 1.93 -4.43 1.80
N VAL A 34 1.64 -5.60 1.26
CA VAL A 34 1.42 -6.80 2.05
C VAL A 34 2.76 -7.43 2.43
N SER A 35 3.74 -7.33 1.52
CA SER A 35 5.09 -7.86 1.70
C SER A 35 6.12 -6.96 1.01
N LEU A 36 7.39 -7.28 1.16
CA LEU A 36 8.41 -6.71 0.29
C LEU A 36 8.16 -7.20 -1.14
N THR A 37 8.43 -6.33 -2.13
CA THR A 37 8.38 -6.72 -3.53
C THR A 37 9.60 -7.60 -3.88
N PHE A 38 9.52 -8.40 -4.94
CA PHE A 38 10.67 -9.18 -5.40
C PHE A 38 11.89 -8.29 -5.66
N ALA A 39 11.69 -7.11 -6.24
CA ALA A 39 12.78 -6.17 -6.45
C ALA A 39 13.41 -5.72 -5.13
N GLN A 40 12.62 -5.46 -4.08
CA GLN A 40 13.10 -5.09 -2.76
C GLN A 40 13.81 -6.26 -2.07
N GLU A 41 13.26 -7.48 -2.12
CA GLU A 41 13.87 -8.67 -1.54
C GLU A 41 15.22 -8.98 -2.20
N ILE A 42 15.30 -8.94 -3.53
CA ILE A 42 16.53 -9.09 -4.29
C ILE A 42 17.52 -7.97 -3.93
N ALA A 43 17.07 -6.72 -3.85
CA ALA A 43 17.93 -5.59 -3.52
C ALA A 43 18.51 -5.69 -2.10
N GLN A 44 17.76 -6.17 -1.12
CA GLN A 44 18.19 -6.32 0.27
C GLN A 44 19.06 -7.56 0.50
N SER A 45 18.95 -8.59 -0.34
CA SER A 45 19.78 -9.79 -0.24
C SER A 45 21.22 -9.54 -0.69
N GLN A 46 22.15 -10.41 -0.29
CA GLN A 46 23.55 -10.39 -0.75
C GLN A 46 23.74 -11.24 -2.02
N ALA A 47 22.92 -12.29 -2.16
CA ALA A 47 22.82 -13.11 -3.34
C ALA A 47 21.35 -13.41 -3.64
N ALA A 48 20.98 -13.55 -4.91
CA ALA A 48 19.66 -14.00 -5.33
C ALA A 48 19.81 -14.93 -6.53
N VAL A 49 19.13 -16.08 -6.48
CA VAL A 49 19.22 -17.09 -7.53
C VAL A 49 17.85 -17.66 -7.88
N ILE A 50 17.67 -18.05 -9.14
CA ILE A 50 16.65 -19.00 -9.55
C ILE A 50 17.27 -20.38 -9.43
N ALA A 51 16.62 -21.26 -8.64
CA ALA A 51 17.11 -22.59 -8.36
C ALA A 51 16.04 -23.65 -8.62
N ARG A 52 16.48 -24.86 -8.98
CA ARG A 52 15.62 -26.00 -9.28
C ARG A 52 15.67 -27.00 -8.13
N LEU A 53 14.52 -27.43 -7.66
CA LEU A 53 14.42 -28.50 -6.67
C LEU A 53 14.93 -29.82 -7.27
N VAL A 54 15.98 -30.37 -6.69
CA VAL A 54 16.58 -31.68 -7.12
C VAL A 54 16.30 -32.79 -6.13
N GLU A 55 16.14 -32.46 -4.85
CA GLU A 55 15.80 -33.45 -3.80
C GLU A 55 14.75 -32.81 -2.85
N PRO A 56 13.54 -33.36 -2.80
CA PRO A 56 12.50 -32.87 -1.88
C PRO A 56 12.82 -33.27 -0.44
N PRO A 57 12.15 -32.68 0.57
CA PRO A 57 12.26 -33.11 1.96
C PRO A 57 11.99 -34.60 2.12
N ALA A 58 12.66 -35.25 3.09
CA ALA A 58 12.47 -36.66 3.36
C ALA A 58 11.00 -37.00 3.64
N ALA A 59 10.53 -38.12 3.14
CA ALA A 59 9.16 -38.58 3.33
C ALA A 59 8.80 -38.63 4.84
N GLY A 60 7.68 -38.02 5.21
CA GLY A 60 7.21 -37.95 6.60
C GLY A 60 7.79 -36.80 7.45
N SER A 61 8.81 -36.06 6.98
CA SER A 61 9.37 -34.92 7.71
C SER A 61 8.42 -33.70 7.74
N LEU A 62 7.43 -33.66 6.86
CA LEU A 62 6.38 -32.62 6.79
C LEU A 62 5.21 -32.88 7.73
N SER A 63 5.27 -33.95 8.58
CA SER A 63 4.22 -34.24 9.55
C SER A 63 4.20 -33.17 10.67
N PRO A 64 3.02 -32.64 11.05
CA PRO A 64 2.90 -31.63 12.12
C PRO A 64 3.38 -32.08 13.51
N ARG A 65 3.65 -33.39 13.70
CA ARG A 65 4.06 -33.99 14.97
C ARG A 65 5.53 -34.42 15.02
N SER A 66 6.35 -34.01 14.07
CA SER A 66 7.78 -34.39 14.12
C SER A 66 8.53 -33.45 15.06
N ASP A 67 9.08 -33.95 16.16
CA ASP A 67 10.03 -33.25 17.03
C ASP A 67 11.43 -33.18 16.39
N GLY A 68 11.54 -33.50 15.10
CA GLY A 68 12.77 -33.51 14.32
C GLY A 68 13.18 -32.13 13.79
N PRO A 69 14.36 -32.07 13.15
CA PRO A 69 14.82 -30.86 12.48
C PRO A 69 13.85 -30.47 11.35
N LEU A 70 13.75 -29.15 11.09
CA LEU A 70 12.88 -28.64 10.02
C LEU A 70 13.23 -29.30 8.67
N PRO A 71 12.20 -29.69 7.90
CA PRO A 71 12.40 -30.34 6.61
C PRO A 71 13.13 -29.42 5.63
N LYS A 72 14.13 -29.95 4.94
CA LYS A 72 14.91 -29.22 3.96
C LYS A 72 14.81 -29.87 2.58
N GLY A 73 14.74 -29.02 1.55
CA GLY A 73 14.94 -29.42 0.16
C GLY A 73 16.35 -29.07 -0.31
N LYS A 74 16.82 -29.76 -1.35
CA LYS A 74 18.06 -29.42 -2.06
C LYS A 74 17.74 -28.82 -3.42
N PHE A 75 18.46 -27.74 -3.72
CA PHE A 75 18.21 -26.93 -4.90
C PHE A 75 19.51 -26.71 -5.68
N GLU A 76 19.44 -26.86 -6.98
CA GLU A 76 20.54 -26.56 -7.91
C GLU A 76 20.34 -25.18 -8.53
N VAL A 77 21.38 -24.35 -8.54
CA VAL A 77 21.33 -23.00 -9.14
C VAL A 77 21.14 -23.12 -10.65
N VAL A 78 20.10 -22.50 -11.16
CA VAL A 78 19.81 -22.41 -12.61
C VAL A 78 20.29 -21.07 -13.17
N GLU A 79 20.07 -19.99 -12.42
CA GLU A 79 20.45 -18.64 -12.83
C GLU A 79 20.76 -17.77 -11.61
N VAL A 80 21.78 -16.93 -11.72
CA VAL A 80 22.16 -15.97 -10.69
C VAL A 80 21.61 -14.60 -11.07
N LEU A 81 20.75 -14.04 -10.23
CA LEU A 81 20.17 -12.71 -10.42
C LEU A 81 21.02 -11.63 -9.75
N LYS A 82 21.68 -11.97 -8.62
CA LYS A 82 22.51 -11.06 -7.84
C LYS A 82 23.61 -11.82 -7.10
N GLY A 83 24.77 -11.17 -6.89
CA GLY A 83 25.84 -11.68 -6.05
C GLY A 83 26.62 -12.85 -6.66
N ALA A 84 26.80 -12.88 -7.99
CA ALA A 84 27.51 -13.97 -8.68
C ALA A 84 28.85 -14.36 -8.04
N PRO A 85 29.75 -13.43 -7.63
CA PRO A 85 31.00 -13.80 -6.95
C PRO A 85 30.78 -14.58 -5.65
N LEU A 86 29.76 -14.24 -4.85
CA LEU A 86 29.45 -14.94 -3.60
C LEU A 86 28.93 -16.35 -3.86
N VAL A 87 28.11 -16.52 -4.90
CA VAL A 87 27.53 -17.81 -5.31
C VAL A 87 28.65 -18.74 -5.83
N GLU A 88 29.61 -18.19 -6.57
CA GLU A 88 30.79 -18.93 -7.06
C GLU A 88 31.70 -19.33 -5.91
N GLU A 89 32.04 -18.39 -5.00
CA GLU A 89 32.88 -18.65 -3.82
C GLU A 89 32.26 -19.69 -2.89
N ALA A 90 30.95 -19.73 -2.78
CA ALA A 90 30.21 -20.75 -2.02
C ALA A 90 30.23 -22.14 -2.71
N GLY A 91 30.77 -22.27 -3.93
CA GLY A 91 30.80 -23.52 -4.68
C GLY A 91 29.46 -24.01 -5.18
N LEU A 92 28.53 -23.07 -5.48
CA LEU A 92 27.17 -23.36 -5.91
C LEU A 92 26.98 -23.29 -7.43
N MET A 93 28.07 -23.07 -8.18
CA MET A 93 28.12 -23.01 -9.64
C MET A 93 29.19 -23.95 -10.22
N GLY A 94 29.02 -24.37 -11.47
CA GLY A 94 29.96 -25.21 -12.20
C GLY A 94 29.59 -26.70 -12.20
N SER A 95 30.46 -27.55 -12.75
CA SER A 95 30.22 -28.99 -12.92
C SER A 95 30.16 -29.79 -11.62
N ASP A 96 30.81 -29.29 -10.58
CA ASP A 96 30.87 -29.93 -9.25
C ASP A 96 30.12 -29.09 -8.19
N ALA A 97 29.13 -28.32 -8.63
CA ALA A 97 28.36 -27.45 -7.78
C ALA A 97 27.65 -28.23 -6.66
N LYS A 98 27.70 -27.68 -5.44
CA LYS A 98 26.95 -28.22 -4.31
C LYS A 98 25.51 -27.70 -4.37
N PRO A 99 24.53 -28.52 -3.99
CA PRO A 99 23.15 -28.00 -3.90
C PRO A 99 23.00 -27.03 -2.71
N ILE A 100 22.13 -26.05 -2.86
CA ILE A 100 21.64 -25.22 -1.75
C ILE A 100 20.71 -26.07 -0.92
N GLU A 101 20.92 -26.11 0.40
CA GLU A 101 19.98 -26.73 1.34
C GLU A 101 19.24 -25.65 2.13
N THR A 102 17.92 -25.59 2.00
CA THR A 102 17.09 -24.67 2.79
C THR A 102 15.74 -25.30 3.15
N ILE A 103 15.05 -24.70 4.11
CA ILE A 103 13.76 -25.16 4.63
C ILE A 103 12.72 -25.15 3.51
N LEU A 104 12.05 -26.31 3.30
CA LEU A 104 10.93 -26.43 2.39
C LEU A 104 9.80 -27.14 3.15
N LEU A 105 8.72 -26.41 3.45
CA LEU A 105 7.59 -26.89 4.27
C LEU A 105 6.45 -27.51 3.45
N GLU A 106 6.64 -27.66 2.15
CA GLU A 106 5.63 -28.18 1.24
C GLU A 106 6.21 -29.27 0.35
N GLU A 107 5.36 -30.23 -0.02
CA GLU A 107 5.71 -31.19 -1.07
C GLU A 107 5.62 -30.52 -2.44
N LYS A 108 6.72 -30.51 -3.18
CA LYS A 108 6.78 -29.96 -4.54
C LYS A 108 7.46 -30.97 -5.46
N PRO A 109 7.05 -31.05 -6.73
CA PRO A 109 7.68 -31.94 -7.71
C PRO A 109 9.16 -31.59 -7.92
N VAL A 110 10.01 -32.59 -8.05
CA VAL A 110 11.39 -32.44 -8.53
C VAL A 110 11.36 -31.71 -9.87
N GLY A 111 12.25 -30.76 -10.06
CA GLY A 111 12.31 -29.91 -11.25
C GLY A 111 11.58 -28.55 -11.10
N SER A 112 10.75 -28.38 -10.05
CA SER A 112 10.11 -27.08 -9.76
C SER A 112 11.15 -25.98 -9.56
N LEU A 113 10.84 -24.76 -10.03
CA LEU A 113 11.72 -23.59 -9.92
C LEU A 113 11.32 -22.72 -8.72
N PHE A 114 12.34 -22.13 -8.11
CA PHE A 114 12.19 -21.28 -6.92
C PHE A 114 13.13 -20.08 -6.98
N LEU A 115 12.68 -18.96 -6.42
CA LEU A 115 13.54 -17.83 -6.05
C LEU A 115 14.07 -18.07 -4.64
N LEU A 116 15.39 -17.94 -4.49
CA LEU A 116 16.09 -18.02 -3.21
C LEU A 116 16.95 -16.77 -3.02
N MET A 117 16.87 -16.16 -1.82
CA MET A 117 17.70 -15.04 -1.41
C MET A 117 18.72 -15.50 -0.38
N GLY A 118 19.99 -15.13 -0.58
CA GLY A 118 21.12 -15.43 0.30
C GLY A 118 21.56 -14.19 1.07
N VAL A 119 21.79 -14.36 2.38
CA VAL A 119 22.30 -13.33 3.30
C VAL A 119 23.49 -13.87 4.11
N GLU A 120 24.13 -13.01 4.90
CA GLU A 120 25.22 -13.36 5.82
C GLU A 120 26.46 -13.99 5.16
N PRO A 121 27.10 -13.31 4.16
CA PRO A 121 28.33 -13.79 3.60
C PRO A 121 29.46 -13.85 4.66
N PRO A 122 30.47 -14.74 4.55
CA PRO A 122 30.69 -15.62 3.41
C PRO A 122 29.85 -16.91 3.42
N ASN A 123 29.24 -17.28 4.54
CA ASN A 123 28.43 -18.49 4.66
C ASN A 123 26.98 -18.14 4.39
N LEU A 124 26.57 -18.12 3.12
CA LEU A 124 25.21 -17.73 2.73
C LEU A 124 24.14 -18.58 3.43
N VAL A 125 23.26 -17.90 4.15
CA VAL A 125 22.02 -18.46 4.69
C VAL A 125 20.90 -18.15 3.69
N TRP A 126 20.18 -19.16 3.25
CA TRP A 126 19.17 -19.02 2.21
C TRP A 126 17.76 -18.91 2.79
N SER A 127 16.97 -18.01 2.21
CA SER A 127 15.56 -17.79 2.58
C SER A 127 14.72 -19.03 2.34
N SER A 128 13.48 -19.01 2.85
CA SER A 128 12.45 -19.93 2.41
C SER A 128 12.21 -19.79 0.91
N PRO A 129 12.10 -20.91 0.16
CA PRO A 129 11.94 -20.89 -1.28
C PRO A 129 10.60 -20.29 -1.70
N ILE A 130 10.61 -19.38 -2.69
CA ILE A 130 9.40 -18.85 -3.32
C ILE A 130 9.24 -19.60 -4.66
N GLN A 131 8.18 -20.41 -4.78
CA GLN A 131 7.92 -21.18 -6.00
C GLN A 131 7.61 -20.25 -7.18
N LEU A 132 8.21 -20.56 -8.34
CA LEU A 132 8.06 -19.79 -9.56
C LEU A 132 7.40 -20.62 -10.65
N SER A 133 6.41 -20.03 -11.35
CA SER A 133 5.99 -20.48 -12.67
C SER A 133 7.00 -20.02 -13.73
N ASP A 134 6.95 -20.58 -14.94
CA ASP A 134 7.79 -20.10 -16.06
C ASP A 134 7.53 -18.61 -16.35
N LYS A 135 6.29 -18.15 -16.16
CA LYS A 135 5.92 -16.75 -16.30
C LYS A 135 6.56 -15.88 -15.21
N ALA A 136 6.59 -16.37 -13.96
CA ALA A 136 7.24 -15.68 -12.85
C ALA A 136 8.75 -15.59 -13.04
N VAL A 137 9.39 -16.62 -13.58
CA VAL A 137 10.81 -16.57 -13.98
C VAL A 137 11.06 -15.44 -14.99
N ALA A 138 10.26 -15.39 -16.06
CA ALA A 138 10.39 -14.34 -17.08
C ALA A 138 10.13 -12.93 -16.51
N TYR A 139 9.20 -12.80 -15.58
CA TYR A 139 8.89 -11.57 -14.87
C TYR A 139 10.06 -11.11 -13.99
N ILE A 140 10.61 -11.98 -13.13
CA ILE A 140 11.70 -11.64 -12.21
C ILE A 140 12.97 -11.23 -12.98
N LYS A 141 13.26 -11.89 -14.08
CA LYS A 141 14.40 -11.54 -14.94
C LYS A 141 14.31 -10.14 -15.53
N LYS A 142 13.09 -9.61 -15.71
CA LYS A 142 12.84 -8.25 -16.20
C LYS A 142 13.03 -7.17 -15.14
N LEU A 143 12.96 -7.52 -13.85
CA LEU A 143 13.05 -6.52 -12.77
C LEU A 143 14.36 -5.73 -12.80
N GLY A 144 15.47 -6.39 -13.16
CA GLY A 144 16.79 -5.74 -13.27
C GLY A 144 16.92 -4.73 -14.41
N ASP A 145 16.06 -4.82 -15.43
CA ASP A 145 16.04 -3.92 -16.59
C ASP A 145 15.15 -2.69 -16.36
N LEU A 146 14.31 -2.70 -15.30
CA LEU A 146 13.36 -1.64 -15.02
C LEU A 146 14.04 -0.44 -14.37
N PRO A 147 13.55 0.79 -14.63
CA PRO A 147 14.00 1.95 -13.87
C PRO A 147 13.63 1.80 -12.39
N GLU A 148 14.35 2.47 -11.49
CA GLU A 148 14.10 2.39 -10.04
C GLU A 148 12.71 2.89 -9.65
N LYS A 149 12.15 3.86 -10.37
CA LYS A 149 10.84 4.49 -10.11
C LYS A 149 10.26 5.09 -11.40
N GLY A 150 9.03 5.58 -11.29
CA GLY A 150 8.35 6.31 -12.36
C GLY A 150 7.35 5.48 -13.15
N ALA A 151 6.64 6.15 -14.05
CA ALA A 151 5.55 5.56 -14.83
C ALA A 151 5.99 4.34 -15.68
N ASP A 152 7.22 4.33 -16.21
CA ASP A 152 7.70 3.21 -17.03
C ASP A 152 7.86 1.93 -16.19
N ARG A 153 8.31 2.06 -14.93
CA ARG A 153 8.34 0.95 -13.98
C ARG A 153 6.93 0.44 -13.71
N LEU A 154 6.01 1.31 -13.30
CA LEU A 154 4.64 0.92 -12.96
C LEU A 154 3.86 0.37 -14.15
N ALA A 155 4.13 0.84 -15.38
CA ALA A 155 3.51 0.30 -16.59
C ALA A 155 3.86 -1.18 -16.85
N PHE A 156 4.99 -1.66 -16.37
CA PHE A 156 5.30 -3.08 -16.39
C PHE A 156 4.38 -3.85 -15.44
N PHE A 157 4.30 -3.42 -14.18
CA PHE A 157 3.52 -4.09 -13.13
C PHE A 157 2.00 -4.01 -13.39
N MET A 158 1.51 -2.93 -13.98
CA MET A 158 0.09 -2.75 -14.31
C MET A 158 -0.48 -3.92 -15.13
N LYS A 159 0.33 -4.55 -15.98
CA LYS A 159 -0.09 -5.70 -16.80
C LYS A 159 -0.31 -6.98 -15.99
N HIS A 160 0.13 -7.00 -14.74
CA HIS A 160 0.11 -8.17 -13.86
C HIS A 160 -0.83 -8.02 -12.65
N LEU A 161 -1.55 -6.89 -12.51
CA LEU A 161 -2.40 -6.61 -11.34
C LEU A 161 -3.50 -7.66 -11.09
N GLU A 162 -4.07 -8.24 -12.14
CA GLU A 162 -5.04 -9.33 -12.06
C GLU A 162 -4.52 -10.57 -12.81
N ASP A 163 -3.22 -10.85 -12.65
CA ASP A 163 -2.62 -12.03 -13.22
C ASP A 163 -3.19 -13.30 -12.57
N PRO A 164 -3.50 -14.37 -13.37
CA PRO A 164 -3.89 -15.66 -12.81
C PRO A 164 -2.84 -16.28 -11.88
N ASP A 165 -1.56 -15.95 -12.04
CA ASP A 165 -0.51 -16.27 -11.09
C ASP A 165 -0.57 -15.26 -9.93
N GLU A 166 -1.14 -15.69 -8.80
CA GLU A 166 -1.35 -14.83 -7.64
C GLU A 166 -0.03 -14.26 -7.07
N THR A 167 1.09 -14.96 -7.29
CA THR A 167 2.41 -14.47 -6.88
C THR A 167 2.78 -13.20 -7.65
N LEU A 168 2.50 -13.17 -8.95
CA LEU A 168 2.72 -11.99 -9.78
C LEU A 168 1.72 -10.87 -9.50
N ALA A 169 0.44 -11.23 -9.33
CA ALA A 169 -0.60 -10.24 -9.04
C ALA A 169 -0.34 -9.52 -7.69
N ARG A 170 0.14 -10.25 -6.69
CA ARG A 170 0.52 -9.69 -5.40
C ARG A 170 1.74 -8.78 -5.52
N ASP A 171 2.82 -9.26 -6.15
CA ASP A 171 4.04 -8.45 -6.33
C ASP A 171 3.76 -7.18 -7.11
N ALA A 172 2.97 -7.26 -8.18
CA ALA A 172 2.54 -6.10 -8.95
C ALA A 172 1.74 -5.11 -8.11
N TYR A 173 0.83 -5.58 -7.26
CA TYR A 173 0.11 -4.73 -6.31
C TYR A 173 1.06 -4.08 -5.30
N ASP A 174 1.98 -4.83 -4.70
CA ASP A 174 2.93 -4.32 -3.70
C ASP A 174 3.86 -3.26 -4.31
N GLU A 175 4.28 -3.39 -5.58
CA GLU A 175 5.04 -2.36 -6.31
C GLU A 175 4.26 -1.04 -6.44
N PHE A 176 2.94 -1.11 -6.73
CA PHE A 176 2.08 0.08 -6.71
C PHE A 176 1.89 0.64 -5.30
N ALA A 177 1.79 -0.23 -4.29
CA ALA A 177 1.56 0.19 -2.91
C ALA A 177 2.76 0.95 -2.31
N VAL A 178 3.98 0.67 -2.79
CA VAL A 178 5.19 1.39 -2.34
C VAL A 178 5.58 2.54 -3.25
N ALA A 179 4.94 2.68 -4.43
CA ALA A 179 5.25 3.72 -5.38
C ALA A 179 4.70 5.08 -4.96
N PRO A 180 5.41 6.19 -5.21
CA PRO A 180 4.87 7.53 -5.02
C PRO A 180 3.58 7.74 -5.83
N TYR A 181 2.60 8.44 -5.25
CA TYR A 181 1.34 8.74 -5.95
C TYR A 181 1.55 9.51 -7.27
N GLU A 182 2.58 10.33 -7.34
CA GLU A 182 3.02 11.03 -8.56
C GLU A 182 3.32 10.07 -9.71
N ASP A 183 3.93 8.92 -9.42
CA ASP A 183 4.24 7.89 -10.42
C ASP A 183 2.96 7.23 -10.95
N VAL A 184 1.94 7.06 -10.08
CA VAL A 184 0.62 6.58 -10.49
C VAL A 184 -0.09 7.62 -11.37
N ARG A 185 -0.01 8.91 -11.02
CA ARG A 185 -0.56 10.00 -11.84
C ARG A 185 0.09 10.06 -13.22
N ALA A 186 1.40 9.82 -13.29
CA ALA A 186 2.12 9.82 -14.56
C ALA A 186 1.73 8.67 -15.51
N LEU A 187 0.95 7.68 -15.03
CA LEU A 187 0.36 6.61 -15.86
C LEU A 187 -0.96 7.00 -16.56
N GLU A 188 -1.53 8.18 -16.30
CA GLU A 188 -2.88 8.58 -16.76
C GLU A 188 -3.21 8.11 -18.18
N SER A 189 -2.34 8.43 -19.15
CA SER A 189 -2.57 8.11 -20.58
C SER A 189 -2.40 6.63 -20.94
N ARG A 190 -1.93 5.79 -20.01
CA ARG A 190 -1.66 4.36 -20.22
C ARG A 190 -2.70 3.47 -19.54
N MET A 191 -3.57 4.04 -18.70
CA MET A 191 -4.62 3.32 -18.00
C MET A 191 -5.89 3.22 -18.84
N ASP A 192 -6.63 2.13 -18.68
CA ASP A 192 -7.95 1.93 -19.27
C ASP A 192 -9.04 2.07 -18.21
N PRO A 193 -9.81 3.18 -18.20
CA PRO A 193 -10.88 3.38 -17.24
C PRO A 193 -11.94 2.28 -17.23
N THR A 194 -12.24 1.71 -18.42
CA THR A 194 -13.24 0.64 -18.55
C THR A 194 -12.78 -0.63 -17.84
N GLN A 195 -11.51 -0.99 -18.00
CA GLN A 195 -10.91 -2.14 -17.32
C GLN A 195 -10.90 -1.93 -15.80
N LEU A 196 -10.45 -0.75 -15.34
CA LEU A 196 -10.39 -0.42 -13.92
C LEU A 196 -11.78 -0.47 -13.28
N LEU A 197 -12.79 0.09 -13.94
CA LEU A 197 -14.17 0.07 -13.47
C LEU A 197 -14.70 -1.36 -13.39
N GLY A 198 -14.41 -2.20 -14.39
CA GLY A 198 -14.75 -3.61 -14.36
C GLY A 198 -14.14 -4.37 -13.18
N TRP A 199 -12.91 -4.07 -12.81
CA TRP A 199 -12.26 -4.63 -11.62
C TRP A 199 -12.87 -4.10 -10.32
N ILE A 200 -13.20 -2.81 -10.24
CA ILE A 200 -13.87 -2.22 -9.08
C ILE A 200 -15.22 -2.88 -8.81
N GLU A 201 -16.00 -3.14 -9.85
CA GLU A 201 -17.33 -3.73 -9.76
C GLU A 201 -17.35 -5.25 -9.54
N ASN A 202 -16.21 -5.91 -9.74
CA ASN A 202 -16.11 -7.35 -9.55
C ASN A 202 -16.06 -7.70 -8.04
N PRO A 203 -17.06 -8.41 -7.48
CA PRO A 203 -17.10 -8.74 -6.05
C PRO A 203 -15.95 -9.65 -5.61
N LYS A 204 -15.31 -10.38 -6.54
CA LYS A 204 -14.18 -11.27 -6.23
C LYS A 204 -12.85 -10.55 -6.03
N VAL A 205 -12.75 -9.28 -6.44
CA VAL A 205 -11.53 -8.48 -6.26
C VAL A 205 -11.38 -8.11 -4.80
N GLN A 206 -10.19 -8.32 -4.25
CA GLN A 206 -9.87 -8.03 -2.85
C GLN A 206 -9.92 -6.52 -2.56
N ALA A 207 -10.24 -6.15 -1.33
CA ALA A 207 -10.41 -4.75 -0.91
C ALA A 207 -9.17 -3.87 -1.15
N ASN A 208 -7.97 -4.40 -0.91
CA ASN A 208 -6.71 -3.69 -1.13
C ASN A 208 -6.50 -3.37 -2.63
N ARG A 209 -6.74 -4.34 -3.51
CA ARG A 209 -6.65 -4.13 -4.97
C ARG A 209 -7.73 -3.16 -5.46
N ARG A 210 -8.96 -3.27 -4.93
CA ARG A 210 -10.05 -2.32 -5.28
C ARG A 210 -9.70 -0.89 -4.90
N ARG A 211 -9.04 -0.67 -3.75
CA ARG A 211 -8.51 0.66 -3.38
C ARG A 211 -7.53 1.20 -4.41
N LEU A 212 -6.60 0.37 -4.85
CA LEU A 212 -5.65 0.74 -5.91
C LEU A 212 -6.39 1.12 -7.20
N TYR A 213 -7.34 0.29 -7.65
CA TYR A 213 -8.07 0.54 -8.90
C TYR A 213 -8.95 1.78 -8.82
N ALA A 214 -9.56 2.05 -7.67
CA ALA A 214 -10.28 3.30 -7.43
C ALA A 214 -9.34 4.51 -7.47
N THR A 215 -8.14 4.40 -6.88
CA THR A 215 -7.11 5.46 -6.96
C THR A 215 -6.67 5.71 -8.40
N MET A 216 -6.41 4.65 -9.18
CA MET A 216 -6.05 4.74 -10.60
C MET A 216 -7.19 5.33 -11.44
N LEU A 217 -8.44 4.90 -11.20
CA LEU A 217 -9.62 5.44 -11.89
C LEU A 217 -9.82 6.92 -11.59
N GLY A 218 -9.54 7.37 -10.36
CA GLY A 218 -9.55 8.79 -10.01
C GLY A 218 -8.59 9.63 -10.84
N VAL A 219 -7.48 9.04 -11.32
CA VAL A 219 -6.50 9.71 -12.18
C VAL A 219 -6.96 9.78 -13.64
N CYS A 220 -7.46 8.66 -14.21
CA CYS A 220 -7.72 8.54 -15.64
C CYS A 220 -9.21 8.54 -16.03
N GLY A 221 -10.11 8.48 -15.06
CA GLY A 221 -11.56 8.37 -15.29
C GLY A 221 -12.23 9.67 -15.73
N THR A 222 -13.50 9.55 -16.06
CA THR A 222 -14.35 10.63 -16.57
C THR A 222 -15.57 10.86 -15.65
N LYS A 223 -16.38 11.87 -15.98
CA LYS A 223 -17.65 12.11 -15.28
C LYS A 223 -18.63 10.93 -15.42
N ALA A 224 -18.61 10.20 -16.53
CA ALA A 224 -19.48 9.03 -16.71
C ALA A 224 -19.07 7.90 -15.74
N ASP A 225 -17.77 7.73 -15.50
CA ASP A 225 -17.27 6.76 -14.52
C ASP A 225 -17.65 7.19 -13.09
N ALA A 226 -17.65 8.49 -12.81
CA ALA A 226 -18.11 9.03 -11.53
C ALA A 226 -19.57 8.67 -11.21
N GLU A 227 -20.46 8.61 -12.20
CA GLU A 227 -21.86 8.19 -12.02
C GLU A 227 -21.94 6.72 -11.56
N ARG A 228 -21.08 5.86 -12.12
CA ARG A 228 -20.97 4.45 -11.73
C ARG A 228 -20.46 4.31 -10.30
N ILE A 229 -19.42 5.06 -9.94
CA ILE A 229 -18.91 5.10 -8.57
C ILE A 229 -19.97 5.65 -7.60
N ALA A 230 -20.74 6.70 -7.97
CA ALA A 230 -21.84 7.21 -7.16
C ALA A 230 -22.90 6.15 -6.87
N ALA A 231 -23.24 5.29 -7.84
CA ALA A 231 -24.18 4.17 -7.62
C ALA A 231 -23.61 3.17 -6.59
N ILE A 232 -22.30 2.84 -6.67
CA ILE A 232 -21.64 1.99 -5.69
C ILE A 232 -21.66 2.62 -4.31
N LEU A 233 -21.37 3.92 -4.17
CA LEU A 233 -21.41 4.63 -2.88
C LEU A 233 -22.80 4.58 -2.23
N LYS A 234 -23.85 4.72 -3.02
CA LYS A 234 -25.24 4.59 -2.56
C LYS A 234 -25.64 3.15 -2.25
N GLY A 235 -24.94 2.19 -2.84
CA GLY A 235 -25.28 0.76 -2.80
C GLY A 235 -26.43 0.39 -3.71
N ASP A 236 -26.63 1.18 -4.77
CA ASP A 236 -27.71 0.97 -5.74
C ASP A 236 -27.38 -0.22 -6.66
N GLY A 237 -28.31 -1.15 -6.80
CA GLY A 237 -28.20 -2.26 -7.75
C GLY A 237 -27.19 -3.37 -7.39
N LEU A 238 -26.54 -3.33 -6.22
CA LEU A 238 -25.49 -4.28 -5.84
C LEU A 238 -26.02 -5.60 -5.25
N GLY A 239 -27.28 -5.67 -4.80
CA GLY A 239 -27.85 -6.88 -4.25
C GLY A 239 -27.03 -7.47 -3.09
N GLU A 240 -26.74 -8.77 -3.17
CA GLU A 240 -25.97 -9.51 -2.16
C GLU A 240 -24.47 -9.14 -2.18
N ASP A 241 -23.92 -8.68 -3.31
CA ASP A 241 -22.50 -8.32 -3.47
C ASP A 241 -22.17 -6.92 -2.91
N LYS A 242 -23.11 -6.28 -2.23
CA LYS A 242 -22.97 -4.89 -1.75
C LYS A 242 -21.77 -4.69 -0.82
N ALA A 243 -21.53 -5.62 0.07
CA ALA A 243 -20.43 -5.53 1.04
C ALA A 243 -19.08 -5.66 0.32
N GLU A 244 -18.96 -6.60 -0.59
CA GLU A 244 -17.74 -6.88 -1.35
C GLU A 244 -17.40 -5.71 -2.27
N VAL A 245 -18.34 -5.26 -3.11
CA VAL A 245 -18.11 -4.17 -4.09
C VAL A 245 -17.85 -2.82 -3.39
N ARG A 246 -18.43 -2.58 -2.20
CA ARG A 246 -18.15 -1.39 -1.39
C ARG A 246 -16.91 -1.52 -0.50
N SER A 247 -16.24 -2.65 -0.49
CA SER A 247 -14.96 -2.77 0.25
C SER A 247 -13.91 -1.85 -0.38
N GLY A 248 -13.16 -1.10 0.44
CA GLY A 248 -12.30 0.00 -0.04
C GLY A 248 -13.05 1.31 -0.25
N LEU A 249 -14.09 1.53 0.55
CA LEU A 249 -14.99 2.69 0.47
C LEU A 249 -14.23 4.03 0.56
N ASP A 250 -13.16 4.10 1.31
CA ASP A 250 -12.26 5.26 1.42
C ASP A 250 -11.72 5.70 0.05
N ALA A 251 -11.14 4.80 -0.71
CA ALA A 251 -10.63 5.08 -2.05
C ALA A 251 -11.76 5.32 -3.07
N LEU A 252 -12.90 4.64 -2.94
CA LEU A 252 -14.07 4.89 -3.79
C LEU A 252 -14.63 6.31 -3.60
N ILE A 253 -14.71 6.79 -2.36
CA ILE A 253 -15.13 8.17 -2.06
C ILE A 253 -14.12 9.17 -2.65
N ALA A 254 -12.82 8.94 -2.43
CA ALA A 254 -11.78 9.79 -2.98
C ALA A 254 -11.81 9.83 -4.51
N CYS A 255 -11.97 8.67 -5.17
CA CYS A 255 -12.14 8.56 -6.62
C CYS A 255 -13.33 9.40 -7.10
N TYR A 256 -14.50 9.22 -6.49
CA TYR A 256 -15.70 9.96 -6.85
C TYR A 256 -15.50 11.48 -6.77
N VAL A 257 -14.92 11.96 -5.67
CA VAL A 257 -14.67 13.40 -5.47
C VAL A 257 -13.58 13.91 -6.42
N THR A 258 -12.55 13.12 -6.69
CA THR A 258 -11.51 13.48 -7.68
C THR A 258 -12.12 13.70 -9.06
N LEU A 259 -13.07 12.86 -9.49
CA LEU A 259 -13.73 12.95 -10.80
C LEU A 259 -14.81 14.05 -10.88
N THR A 260 -15.41 14.44 -9.74
CA THR A 260 -16.53 15.40 -9.70
C THR A 260 -16.17 16.79 -9.15
N GLY A 261 -14.97 16.90 -8.54
CA GLY A 261 -14.55 18.11 -7.86
C GLY A 261 -15.30 18.36 -6.55
N GLU A 262 -15.25 19.61 -6.07
CA GLU A 262 -15.86 20.01 -4.77
C GLU A 262 -17.34 19.68 -4.63
N LYS A 263 -18.09 19.71 -5.74
CA LYS A 263 -19.54 19.36 -5.74
C LYS A 263 -19.79 17.90 -5.36
N GLY A 264 -18.83 17.02 -5.57
CA GLY A 264 -18.93 15.63 -5.14
C GLY A 264 -19.06 15.48 -3.63
N LEU A 265 -18.52 16.41 -2.86
CA LEU A 265 -18.63 16.40 -1.40
C LEU A 265 -20.07 16.55 -0.90
N ASP A 266 -20.99 17.13 -1.66
CA ASP A 266 -22.40 17.23 -1.24
C ASP A 266 -23.04 15.83 -1.09
N LEU A 267 -22.69 14.90 -1.98
CA LEU A 267 -23.15 13.51 -1.87
C LEU A 267 -22.44 12.79 -0.71
N VAL A 268 -21.15 13.01 -0.54
CA VAL A 268 -20.35 12.38 0.54
C VAL A 268 -20.86 12.83 1.91
N ASP A 269 -21.07 14.13 2.09
CA ASP A 269 -21.62 14.71 3.32
C ASP A 269 -22.95 14.07 3.67
N LYS A 270 -23.87 14.01 2.70
CA LYS A 270 -25.20 13.43 2.87
C LYS A 270 -25.17 11.93 3.20
N LEU A 271 -24.27 11.18 2.58
CA LEU A 271 -24.22 9.72 2.75
C LEU A 271 -23.49 9.29 4.02
N PHE A 272 -22.44 9.99 4.42
CA PHE A 272 -21.46 9.46 5.37
C PHE A 272 -21.19 10.35 6.59
N LEU A 273 -21.42 11.66 6.50
CA LEU A 273 -21.01 12.63 7.52
C LEU A 273 -22.18 13.34 8.22
N ASP A 274 -23.28 13.63 7.53
CA ASP A 274 -24.47 14.23 8.13
C ASP A 274 -25.27 13.17 8.91
N ARG A 275 -24.96 13.08 10.20
CA ARG A 275 -25.57 12.14 11.14
C ARG A 275 -26.97 12.53 11.57
N LYS A 276 -27.40 13.77 11.31
CA LYS A 276 -28.78 14.23 11.59
C LYS A 276 -29.75 13.60 10.62
N ALA A 277 -29.33 13.34 9.39
CA ALA A 277 -30.19 12.82 8.34
C ALA A 277 -30.37 11.30 8.40
N ARG A 278 -29.37 10.55 8.90
CA ARG A 278 -29.40 9.08 8.92
C ARG A 278 -28.41 8.50 9.94
N ASP A 279 -28.67 7.28 10.38
CA ASP A 279 -27.67 6.48 11.09
C ASP A 279 -26.69 5.88 10.07
N VAL A 280 -25.40 6.16 10.25
CA VAL A 280 -24.32 5.70 9.38
C VAL A 280 -23.38 4.81 10.20
N PRO A 281 -23.01 3.62 9.73
CA PRO A 281 -22.03 2.79 10.41
C PRO A 281 -20.71 3.54 10.62
N PHE A 282 -20.08 3.34 11.78
CA PHE A 282 -18.78 3.96 12.11
C PHE A 282 -17.74 3.75 11.01
N THR A 283 -17.67 2.53 10.47
CA THR A 283 -16.72 2.16 9.42
C THR A 283 -16.89 2.97 8.13
N GLU A 284 -18.12 3.32 7.77
CA GLU A 284 -18.39 4.16 6.59
C GLU A 284 -18.04 5.62 6.85
N THR A 285 -18.34 6.15 8.04
CA THR A 285 -17.92 7.50 8.45
C THR A 285 -16.39 7.60 8.49
N TYR A 286 -15.70 6.59 9.06
CA TYR A 286 -14.25 6.55 9.10
C TYR A 286 -13.63 6.51 7.70
N ALA A 287 -14.19 5.73 6.78
CA ALA A 287 -13.76 5.68 5.39
C ALA A 287 -13.90 7.07 4.71
N ALA A 288 -14.99 7.80 4.98
CA ALA A 288 -15.15 9.16 4.47
C ALA A 288 -14.11 10.13 5.05
N VAL A 289 -13.78 10.03 6.33
CA VAL A 289 -12.71 10.84 6.95
C VAL A 289 -11.35 10.54 6.30
N MET A 290 -11.03 9.27 6.03
CA MET A 290 -9.79 8.89 5.34
C MET A 290 -9.73 9.45 3.91
N ALA A 291 -10.84 9.42 3.18
CA ALA A 291 -10.94 10.05 1.86
C ALA A 291 -10.73 11.57 1.93
N LEU A 292 -11.32 12.24 2.92
CA LEU A 292 -11.18 13.68 3.12
C LEU A 292 -9.74 14.08 3.48
N ARG A 293 -9.04 13.27 4.29
CA ARG A 293 -7.61 13.47 4.58
C ARG A 293 -6.78 13.46 3.29
N PHE A 294 -6.98 12.44 2.47
CA PHE A 294 -6.31 12.37 1.18
C PHE A 294 -6.62 13.59 0.29
N LEU A 295 -7.89 13.95 0.17
CA LEU A 295 -8.30 15.11 -0.65
C LEU A 295 -7.70 16.43 -0.14
N GLY A 296 -7.54 16.58 1.16
CA GLY A 296 -6.95 17.78 1.77
C GLY A 296 -5.44 17.84 1.73
N GLU A 297 -4.74 16.72 1.61
CA GLU A 297 -3.27 16.62 1.64
C GLU A 297 -2.66 16.45 0.25
N GLU A 298 -3.17 15.46 -0.51
CA GLU A 298 -2.58 15.04 -1.77
C GLU A 298 -3.28 15.60 -3.00
N SER A 299 -4.57 15.91 -2.89
CA SER A 299 -5.38 16.38 -4.00
C SER A 299 -5.51 17.90 -3.97
N HIS A 300 -5.04 18.58 -4.98
CA HIS A 300 -5.30 20.01 -5.18
C HIS A 300 -6.62 20.28 -5.94
N ILE A 301 -7.45 19.25 -6.11
CA ILE A 301 -8.70 19.31 -6.89
C ILE A 301 -9.81 19.98 -6.09
N VAL A 302 -9.83 19.76 -4.77
CA VAL A 302 -10.82 20.33 -3.85
C VAL A 302 -10.16 21.38 -2.97
N PRO A 303 -10.71 22.60 -2.85
CA PRO A 303 -10.24 23.59 -1.90
C PRO A 303 -10.27 23.03 -0.47
N ARG A 304 -9.19 23.22 0.29
CA ARG A 304 -9.09 22.72 1.68
C ARG A 304 -10.25 23.21 2.55
N GLU A 305 -10.70 24.44 2.36
CA GLU A 305 -11.87 24.97 3.09
C GLU A 305 -13.13 24.13 2.88
N ARG A 306 -13.38 23.61 1.67
CA ARG A 306 -14.52 22.74 1.42
C ARG A 306 -14.37 21.38 2.12
N VAL A 307 -13.15 20.86 2.20
CA VAL A 307 -12.84 19.64 2.97
C VAL A 307 -13.07 19.87 4.45
N LEU A 308 -12.62 21.02 4.99
CA LEU A 308 -12.85 21.40 6.39
C LEU A 308 -14.36 21.50 6.72
N GLN A 309 -15.17 22.06 5.81
CA GLN A 309 -16.64 22.12 5.98
C GLN A 309 -17.25 20.73 6.16
N SER A 310 -16.81 19.75 5.39
CA SER A 310 -17.24 18.36 5.53
C SER A 310 -16.83 17.75 6.88
N LEU A 311 -15.59 17.96 7.31
CA LEU A 311 -15.10 17.43 8.59
C LEU A 311 -15.83 18.04 9.79
N ARG A 312 -16.17 19.34 9.73
CA ARG A 312 -16.91 20.04 10.79
C ARG A 312 -18.26 19.41 11.10
N LEU A 313 -18.90 18.71 10.14
CA LEU A 313 -20.17 18.01 10.36
C LEU A 313 -20.07 16.96 11.48
N LEU A 314 -18.90 16.38 11.69
CA LEU A 314 -18.70 15.38 12.74
C LEU A 314 -18.54 15.97 14.14
N LEU A 315 -18.35 17.29 14.28
CA LEU A 315 -18.35 17.97 15.58
C LEU A 315 -19.75 17.98 16.22
N ASP A 316 -20.82 17.83 15.41
CA ASP A 316 -22.19 17.71 15.90
C ASP A 316 -22.47 16.37 16.62
N GLU A 317 -21.57 15.39 16.49
CA GLU A 317 -21.65 14.08 17.14
C GLU A 317 -20.46 13.89 18.09
N PRO A 318 -20.61 14.14 19.40
CA PRO A 318 -19.50 14.12 20.36
C PRO A 318 -18.71 12.80 20.43
N LYS A 319 -19.34 11.69 20.00
CA LYS A 319 -18.67 10.36 19.97
C LYS A 319 -17.71 10.19 18.77
N LEU A 320 -17.77 11.09 17.80
CA LEU A 320 -16.98 11.06 16.57
C LEU A 320 -16.08 12.29 16.42
N ALA A 321 -16.19 13.26 17.33
CA ALA A 321 -15.43 14.51 17.26
C ALA A 321 -13.90 14.28 17.28
N ASP A 322 -13.44 13.30 18.05
CA ASP A 322 -12.02 12.91 18.12
C ASP A 322 -11.43 12.49 16.76
N LEU A 323 -12.24 11.95 15.87
CA LEU A 323 -11.79 11.55 14.53
C LEU A 323 -11.25 12.73 13.72
N VAL A 324 -11.74 13.95 13.95
CA VAL A 324 -11.49 15.11 13.08
C VAL A 324 -10.77 16.26 13.78
N ILE A 325 -10.80 16.35 15.11
CA ILE A 325 -10.20 17.46 15.86
C ILE A 325 -8.70 17.63 15.51
N ALA A 326 -7.96 16.53 15.43
CA ALA A 326 -6.54 16.57 15.08
C ALA A 326 -6.28 17.08 13.65
N ASP A 327 -7.19 16.77 12.69
CA ASP A 327 -7.09 17.26 11.31
C ASP A 327 -7.40 18.76 11.25
N LEU A 328 -8.46 19.21 11.95
CA LEU A 328 -8.81 20.61 12.06
C LEU A 328 -7.65 21.45 12.67
N ALA A 329 -7.00 20.94 13.73
CA ALA A 329 -5.82 21.55 14.32
C ALA A 329 -4.65 21.64 13.34
N ARG A 330 -4.30 20.51 12.68
CA ARG A 330 -3.20 20.41 11.72
C ARG A 330 -3.39 21.37 10.54
N TRP A 331 -4.62 21.57 10.10
CA TRP A 331 -4.95 22.48 9.00
C TRP A 331 -5.31 23.90 9.48
N GLN A 332 -5.11 24.19 10.76
CA GLN A 332 -5.26 25.53 11.37
C GLN A 332 -6.67 26.10 11.21
N ASP A 333 -7.68 25.25 11.36
CA ASP A 333 -9.08 25.68 11.28
C ASP A 333 -9.59 26.26 12.61
N TRP A 334 -9.13 27.45 12.92
CA TRP A 334 -9.48 28.13 14.18
C TRP A 334 -10.93 28.60 14.27
N SER A 335 -11.73 28.42 13.21
CA SER A 335 -13.13 28.82 13.19
C SER A 335 -14.02 27.99 14.12
N VAL A 336 -13.56 26.81 14.56
CA VAL A 336 -14.33 25.87 15.39
C VAL A 336 -14.02 25.96 16.89
N ILE A 337 -13.18 26.92 17.32
CA ILE A 337 -12.76 27.06 18.73
C ILE A 337 -13.95 27.09 19.69
N ASP A 338 -14.95 27.93 19.41
CA ASP A 338 -16.13 28.05 20.27
C ASP A 338 -16.90 26.72 20.36
N THR A 339 -17.07 26.03 19.25
CA THR A 339 -17.70 24.69 19.20
C THR A 339 -16.92 23.69 20.04
N LEU A 340 -15.59 23.69 19.95
CA LEU A 340 -14.73 22.78 20.72
C LEU A 340 -14.76 23.10 22.21
N VAL A 341 -14.79 24.38 22.59
CA VAL A 341 -14.96 24.82 23.99
C VAL A 341 -16.30 24.33 24.55
N ASP A 342 -17.36 24.43 23.79
CA ASP A 342 -18.68 23.95 24.22
C ASP A 342 -18.75 22.42 24.31
N LEU A 343 -18.13 21.70 23.37
CA LEU A 343 -17.95 20.24 23.46
C LEU A 343 -17.18 19.85 24.73
N PHE A 344 -16.10 20.55 25.04
CA PHE A 344 -15.32 20.30 26.26
C PHE A 344 -16.11 20.53 27.55
N LYS A 345 -16.89 21.65 27.64
CA LYS A 345 -17.71 21.97 28.80
C LYS A 345 -18.84 21.00 29.04
N THR A 346 -19.46 20.51 27.95
CA THR A 346 -20.60 19.60 28.01
C THR A 346 -20.21 18.13 28.16
N ALA A 347 -18.96 17.78 27.79
CA ALA A 347 -18.45 16.42 27.94
C ALA A 347 -18.32 16.03 29.42
N LYS A 348 -18.70 14.77 29.74
CA LYS A 348 -18.44 14.19 31.06
C LYS A 348 -16.94 14.19 31.37
N ALA A 349 -16.59 14.26 32.66
CA ALA A 349 -15.18 14.36 33.10
C ALA A 349 -14.32 13.16 32.66
N ASP A 350 -14.93 12.00 32.48
CA ASP A 350 -14.30 10.74 32.05
C ASP A 350 -14.33 10.53 30.54
N ASN A 351 -14.96 11.45 29.76
CA ASN A 351 -14.96 11.34 28.31
C ASN A 351 -13.66 11.84 27.70
N ILE A 352 -12.67 10.95 27.66
CA ILE A 352 -11.34 11.22 27.10
C ILE A 352 -11.39 11.47 25.59
N PHE A 353 -12.34 10.89 24.84
CA PHE A 353 -12.49 11.04 23.38
C PHE A 353 -12.89 12.47 22.95
N VAL A 354 -13.38 13.28 23.85
CA VAL A 354 -13.66 14.71 23.58
C VAL A 354 -12.66 15.61 24.29
N ARG A 355 -12.44 15.38 25.59
CA ARG A 355 -11.68 16.32 26.41
C ARG A 355 -10.21 16.40 26.04
N GLU A 356 -9.55 15.26 25.83
CA GLU A 356 -8.13 15.21 25.48
C GLU A 356 -7.85 15.79 24.06
N PRO A 357 -8.57 15.40 23.00
CA PRO A 357 -8.39 16.02 21.69
C PRO A 357 -8.61 17.54 21.68
N VAL A 358 -9.61 18.04 22.41
CA VAL A 358 -9.86 19.49 22.48
C VAL A 358 -8.74 20.24 23.19
N VAL A 359 -8.14 19.67 24.24
CA VAL A 359 -7.00 20.30 24.91
C VAL A 359 -5.76 20.32 24.01
N ASN A 360 -5.61 19.31 23.16
CA ASN A 360 -4.47 19.20 22.24
C ASN A 360 -4.65 20.02 20.94
N TYR A 361 -5.87 20.52 20.68
CA TYR A 361 -6.18 21.40 19.56
C TYR A 361 -5.61 22.80 19.77
#